data_c06ea074cb28eff55f7deb68b687c4f1
#
_entry.id   c06ea074cb28eff55f7deb68b687c4f1
#
_cell.length_a   1.000
_cell.length_b   1.000
_cell.length_c   1.000
_cell.angle_alpha   90.00
_cell.angle_beta   90.00
_cell.angle_gamma   90.00
#
_symmetry.space_group_name_H-M   'P 1'
#
loop_
_entity.id
_entity.type
_entity.pdbx_description
1 polymer ?
#
loop_
_entity_poly.entity_id
_entity_poly.type
_entity_poly.pdbx_seq_one_letter_code
_entity_poly.pdbx_strand_id
1 'polypeptide(L)'
;MSKNEKQLIEQYRLGNEDGRAASSRSTNLEFHYTKKHLHGLIQKTDRVLEVGCATGYYGLYYAGSCQDYVGIDIVPEHIDLFRQKIAQRRLNNVSCRVGDATSLKGVGDNSFDVVLCLGPMYHLPPRERELVFAECARVCKQDGVLAFAYINKVGVYAGACILDSRYPNELANQCVLENGTDDLRPELFFYTTPEEMASRAASYGLHKIKNLGTDFFFLMNLVNEMNDEEFERMRPLYDQMTSYESCTGMSNHALLVCRKRS
;
A
#
# COMPACT_ATOMS: atom_id res chain seq x y z
N MET A 1 15.95 16.50 -2.41
CA MET A 1 14.55 16.22 -2.80
C MET A 1 14.43 16.28 -4.31
N SER A 2 13.95 15.22 -4.93
CA SER A 2 13.62 15.16 -6.37
C SER A 2 12.38 16.03 -6.69
N LYS A 3 12.13 16.26 -7.99
CA LYS A 3 10.90 16.97 -8.41
C LYS A 3 9.65 16.18 -7.99
N ASN A 4 9.71 14.85 -8.13
CA ASN A 4 8.63 13.94 -7.75
C ASN A 4 8.32 14.00 -6.25
N GLU A 5 9.33 13.98 -5.38
CA GLU A 5 9.14 14.12 -3.93
C GLU A 5 8.44 15.42 -3.54
N LYS A 6 8.83 16.55 -4.17
CA LYS A 6 8.18 17.84 -3.89
C LYS A 6 6.70 17.84 -4.27
N GLN A 7 6.38 17.29 -5.43
CA GLN A 7 5.00 17.19 -5.92
C GLN A 7 4.17 16.25 -5.03
N LEU A 8 4.76 15.13 -4.61
CA LEU A 8 4.12 14.17 -3.73
C LEU A 8 3.78 14.82 -2.37
N ILE A 9 4.75 15.49 -1.74
CA ILE A 9 4.54 16.20 -0.48
C ILE A 9 3.43 17.27 -0.64
N GLU A 10 3.47 18.06 -1.70
CA GLU A 10 2.45 19.10 -1.94
C GLU A 10 1.05 18.49 -2.16
N GLN A 11 0.95 17.38 -2.90
CA GLN A 11 -0.32 16.66 -3.12
C GLN A 11 -0.93 16.16 -1.81
N TYR A 12 -0.12 15.60 -0.93
CA TYR A 12 -0.57 14.97 0.31
C TYR A 12 -0.61 15.91 1.53
N ARG A 13 0.07 17.06 1.47
CA ARG A 13 0.08 18.06 2.53
C ARG A 13 -1.32 18.58 2.89
N LEU A 14 -2.24 18.57 1.96
CA LEU A 14 -3.62 19.07 2.11
C LEU A 14 -4.55 18.13 2.91
N GLY A 15 -4.04 17.08 3.54
CA GLY A 15 -4.77 16.31 4.56
C GLY A 15 -5.79 15.29 4.04
N ASN A 16 -5.77 14.93 2.77
CA ASN A 16 -6.74 14.00 2.16
C ASN A 16 -6.63 12.55 2.66
N GLU A 17 -5.52 12.17 3.32
CA GLU A 17 -5.30 10.82 3.84
C GLU A 17 -5.99 10.58 5.19
N ASP A 18 -6.21 11.63 5.99
CA ASP A 18 -6.90 11.44 7.26
C ASP A 18 -8.40 11.19 7.04
N GLY A 19 -8.87 10.06 7.55
CA GLY A 19 -10.26 9.64 7.33
C GLY A 19 -10.54 8.96 5.99
N ARG A 20 -9.54 8.79 5.10
CA ARG A 20 -9.72 8.15 3.78
C ARG A 20 -10.42 6.79 3.88
N ALA A 21 -10.07 5.97 4.87
CA ALA A 21 -10.69 4.66 5.09
C ALA A 21 -12.21 4.70 5.35
N ALA A 22 -12.75 5.86 5.75
CA ALA A 22 -14.17 6.06 6.01
C ALA A 22 -14.88 6.92 4.94
N SER A 23 -14.18 7.34 3.88
CA SER A 23 -14.72 8.26 2.89
C SER A 23 -15.78 7.64 1.98
N SER A 24 -15.66 6.35 1.69
CA SER A 24 -16.62 5.58 0.90
C SER A 24 -16.50 4.08 1.21
N ARG A 25 -17.50 3.27 0.79
CA ARG A 25 -17.42 1.81 0.95
C ARG A 25 -16.28 1.22 0.14
N SER A 26 -16.11 1.63 -1.10
CA SER A 26 -15.01 1.13 -1.95
C SER A 26 -13.63 1.40 -1.34
N THR A 27 -13.40 2.59 -0.79
CA THR A 27 -12.16 2.92 -0.09
C THR A 27 -11.99 2.10 1.19
N ASN A 28 -13.09 1.92 1.96
CA ASN A 28 -13.05 1.06 3.16
C ASN A 28 -12.64 -0.38 2.83
N LEU A 29 -13.07 -0.92 1.68
CA LEU A 29 -12.74 -2.28 1.24
C LEU A 29 -11.23 -2.47 1.05
N GLU A 30 -10.52 -1.50 0.47
CA GLU A 30 -9.05 -1.54 0.37
C GLU A 30 -8.40 -1.76 1.75
N PHE A 31 -8.77 -0.94 2.73
CA PHE A 31 -8.25 -1.04 4.10
C PHE A 31 -8.70 -2.33 4.80
N HIS A 32 -9.96 -2.74 4.60
CA HIS A 32 -10.50 -3.97 5.18
C HIS A 32 -9.73 -5.19 4.69
N TYR A 33 -9.57 -5.35 3.38
CA TYR A 33 -8.88 -6.52 2.82
C TYR A 33 -7.38 -6.48 3.02
N THR A 34 -6.75 -5.31 3.05
CA THR A 34 -5.35 -5.19 3.49
C THR A 34 -5.17 -5.75 4.90
N LYS A 35 -6.02 -5.34 5.86
CA LYS A 35 -5.99 -5.89 7.23
C LYS A 35 -6.28 -7.40 7.25
N LYS A 36 -7.26 -7.86 6.48
CA LYS A 36 -7.58 -9.29 6.35
C LYS A 36 -6.39 -10.11 5.83
N HIS A 37 -5.67 -9.58 4.84
CA HIS A 37 -4.49 -10.24 4.29
C HIS A 37 -3.28 -10.21 5.23
N LEU A 38 -3.17 -9.21 6.08
CA LEU A 38 -2.12 -9.11 7.11
C LEU A 38 -2.47 -9.85 8.40
N HIS A 39 -3.73 -10.32 8.54
CA HIS A 39 -4.17 -11.04 9.74
C HIS A 39 -3.31 -12.28 10.01
N GLY A 40 -2.88 -12.44 11.26
CA GLY A 40 -2.03 -13.54 11.69
C GLY A 40 -0.55 -13.45 11.30
N LEU A 41 -0.16 -12.43 10.50
CA LEU A 41 1.24 -12.20 10.12
C LEU A 41 2.01 -11.33 11.12
N ILE A 42 1.30 -10.56 11.95
CA ILE A 42 1.86 -9.71 13.00
C ILE A 42 1.58 -10.34 14.36
N GLN A 43 2.61 -10.60 15.13
CA GLN A 43 2.54 -11.22 16.45
C GLN A 43 2.83 -10.21 17.56
N LYS A 44 2.37 -10.51 18.79
CA LYS A 44 2.58 -9.66 19.98
C LYS A 44 4.04 -9.34 20.30
N THR A 45 4.94 -10.22 19.87
CA THR A 45 6.39 -10.09 20.10
C THR A 45 7.11 -9.36 18.98
N ASP A 46 6.42 -9.03 17.88
CA ASP A 46 7.04 -8.48 16.69
C ASP A 46 7.31 -6.98 16.84
N ARG A 47 8.44 -6.58 16.29
CA ARG A 47 8.75 -5.19 15.95
C ARG A 47 8.33 -4.92 14.52
N VAL A 48 7.43 -3.98 14.33
CA VAL A 48 6.84 -3.64 13.02
C VAL A 48 7.37 -2.29 12.55
N LEU A 49 7.82 -2.22 11.31
CA LEU A 49 8.09 -0.97 10.59
C LEU A 49 7.03 -0.76 9.51
N GLU A 50 6.41 0.41 9.47
CA GLU A 50 5.58 0.86 8.34
C GLU A 50 6.29 2.00 7.61
N VAL A 51 6.52 1.79 6.31
CA VAL A 51 7.11 2.76 5.38
C VAL A 51 5.98 3.35 4.53
N GLY A 52 5.82 4.67 4.57
CA GLY A 52 4.65 5.37 4.02
C GLY A 52 3.44 5.27 4.96
N CYS A 53 3.64 5.56 6.25
CA CYS A 53 2.61 5.37 7.28
C CYS A 53 1.49 6.42 7.28
N ALA A 54 1.60 7.46 6.46
CA ALA A 54 0.68 8.58 6.42
C ALA A 54 0.29 9.06 7.84
N THR A 55 -0.99 9.25 8.12
CA THR A 55 -1.51 9.71 9.41
C THR A 55 -1.70 8.59 10.45
N GLY A 56 -1.13 7.39 10.19
CA GLY A 56 -1.01 6.29 11.14
C GLY A 56 -2.20 5.33 11.25
N TYR A 57 -2.98 5.16 10.19
CA TYR A 57 -4.15 4.27 10.21
C TYR A 57 -3.80 2.85 10.70
N TYR A 58 -2.81 2.20 10.07
CA TYR A 58 -2.40 0.84 10.44
C TYR A 58 -1.63 0.82 11.76
N GLY A 59 -0.80 1.82 12.05
CA GLY A 59 -0.07 1.92 13.32
C GLY A 59 -1.01 1.97 14.51
N LEU A 60 -2.09 2.75 14.42
CA LEU A 60 -3.13 2.82 15.46
C LEU A 60 -3.96 1.54 15.57
N TYR A 61 -4.15 0.82 14.46
CA TYR A 61 -4.87 -0.45 14.43
C TYR A 61 -4.04 -1.59 15.04
N TYR A 62 -2.73 -1.69 14.68
CA TYR A 62 -1.86 -2.77 15.12
C TYR A 62 -1.15 -2.50 16.46
N ALA A 63 -1.29 -1.31 17.05
CA ALA A 63 -0.66 -0.96 18.34
C ALA A 63 -0.87 -2.03 19.44
N GLY A 64 -2.09 -2.61 19.50
CA GLY A 64 -2.41 -3.67 20.43
C GLY A 64 -1.94 -5.08 20.01
N SER A 65 -1.34 -5.26 18.84
CA SER A 65 -1.04 -6.57 18.25
C SER A 65 0.46 -6.83 18.03
N CYS A 66 1.33 -5.87 18.37
CA CYS A 66 2.78 -5.99 18.23
C CYS A 66 3.51 -5.48 19.48
N GLN A 67 4.80 -5.77 19.59
CA GLN A 67 5.66 -5.26 20.64
C GLN A 67 5.93 -3.76 20.44
N ASP A 68 6.46 -3.40 19.28
CA ASP A 68 6.78 -2.02 18.88
C ASP A 68 6.28 -1.76 17.47
N TYR A 69 5.76 -0.55 17.22
CA TYR A 69 5.39 -0.07 15.90
C TYR A 69 6.10 1.24 15.57
N VAL A 70 6.82 1.25 14.45
CA VAL A 70 7.53 2.45 13.96
C VAL A 70 6.96 2.85 12.61
N GLY A 71 6.40 4.07 12.50
CA GLY A 71 5.93 4.64 11.25
C GLY A 71 6.97 5.62 10.65
N ILE A 72 7.20 5.53 9.36
CA ILE A 72 8.03 6.47 8.59
C ILE A 72 7.21 7.00 7.42
N ASP A 73 7.19 8.32 7.23
CA ASP A 73 6.53 8.97 6.09
C ASP A 73 7.35 10.18 5.63
N ILE A 74 7.27 10.49 4.35
CA ILE A 74 8.00 11.63 3.77
C ILE A 74 7.31 12.98 4.05
N VAL A 75 5.99 12.97 4.35
CA VAL A 75 5.18 14.16 4.57
C VAL A 75 5.21 14.55 6.06
N PRO A 76 5.84 15.69 6.43
CA PRO A 76 5.96 16.09 7.84
C PRO A 76 4.61 16.28 8.54
N GLU A 77 3.63 16.85 7.85
CA GLU A 77 2.29 17.12 8.38
C GLU A 77 1.55 15.82 8.75
N HIS A 78 1.73 14.74 7.98
CA HIS A 78 1.22 13.42 8.31
C HIS A 78 1.81 12.90 9.63
N ILE A 79 3.12 13.02 9.77
CA ILE A 79 3.84 12.57 10.98
C ILE A 79 3.42 13.39 12.20
N ASP A 80 3.21 14.69 12.05
CA ASP A 80 2.75 15.53 13.16
C ASP A 80 1.33 15.14 13.60
N LEU A 81 0.43 14.86 12.67
CA LEU A 81 -0.91 14.37 12.98
C LEU A 81 -0.86 12.97 13.62
N PHE A 82 0.00 12.07 13.12
CA PHE A 82 0.15 10.75 13.72
C PHE A 82 0.68 10.83 15.16
N ARG A 83 1.67 11.70 15.45
CA ARG A 83 2.16 11.96 16.81
C ARG A 83 1.06 12.43 17.75
N GLN A 84 0.20 13.34 17.28
CA GLN A 84 -0.96 13.81 18.06
C GLN A 84 -1.90 12.65 18.41
N LYS A 85 -2.21 11.78 17.46
CA LYS A 85 -3.08 10.60 17.68
C LYS A 85 -2.44 9.59 18.64
N ILE A 86 -1.12 9.35 18.55
CA ILE A 86 -0.37 8.51 19.49
C ILE A 86 -0.51 9.05 20.92
N ALA A 87 -0.28 10.36 21.08
CA ALA A 87 -0.39 11.02 22.38
C ALA A 87 -1.81 10.97 22.96
N GLN A 88 -2.83 11.27 22.14
CA GLN A 88 -4.24 11.22 22.53
C GLN A 88 -4.67 9.84 23.01
N ARG A 89 -4.17 8.77 22.34
CA ARG A 89 -4.47 7.38 22.69
C ARG A 89 -3.54 6.80 23.77
N ARG A 90 -2.55 7.59 24.23
CA ARG A 90 -1.55 7.19 25.24
C ARG A 90 -0.81 5.89 24.86
N LEU A 91 -0.44 5.75 23.59
CA LEU A 91 0.27 4.57 23.10
C LEU A 91 1.77 4.71 23.42
N ASN A 92 2.32 3.72 24.13
CA ASN A 92 3.73 3.73 24.55
C ASN A 92 4.64 2.91 23.63
N ASN A 93 4.04 2.06 22.78
CA ASN A 93 4.75 1.17 21.85
C ASN A 93 4.63 1.58 20.39
N VAL A 94 4.12 2.78 20.11
CA VAL A 94 4.01 3.33 18.76
C VAL A 94 4.83 4.61 18.67
N SER A 95 5.66 4.72 17.64
CA SER A 95 6.43 5.92 17.35
C SER A 95 6.42 6.24 15.86
N CYS A 96 6.69 7.49 15.49
CA CYS A 96 6.78 7.86 14.08
C CYS A 96 7.79 8.98 13.85
N ARG A 97 8.33 9.03 12.64
CA ARG A 97 9.27 10.06 12.21
C ARG A 97 9.19 10.33 10.72
N VAL A 98 9.62 11.53 10.33
CA VAL A 98 9.81 11.86 8.91
C VAL A 98 11.00 11.08 8.36
N GLY A 99 10.84 10.53 7.16
CA GLY A 99 11.88 9.80 6.45
C GLY A 99 11.48 9.39 5.05
N ASP A 100 12.46 9.01 4.26
CA ASP A 100 12.34 8.64 2.86
C ASP A 100 12.40 7.10 2.72
N ALA A 101 11.43 6.52 2.01
CA ALA A 101 11.34 5.10 1.75
C ALA A 101 12.53 4.55 0.96
N THR A 102 13.14 5.38 0.11
CA THR A 102 14.31 5.02 -0.70
C THR A 102 15.61 5.00 0.09
N SER A 103 15.59 5.53 1.33
CA SER A 103 16.76 5.62 2.20
C SER A 103 16.35 5.67 3.67
N LEU A 104 16.19 4.50 4.30
CA LEU A 104 15.78 4.35 5.70
C LEU A 104 16.94 4.67 6.66
N LYS A 105 17.46 5.91 6.58
CA LYS A 105 18.57 6.38 7.41
C LYS A 105 18.27 6.24 8.89
N GLY A 106 19.25 5.72 9.65
CA GLY A 106 19.13 5.51 11.09
C GLY A 106 18.29 4.29 11.48
N VAL A 107 17.86 3.49 10.52
CA VAL A 107 17.26 2.16 10.74
C VAL A 107 18.34 1.11 10.54
N GLY A 108 18.61 0.33 11.58
CA GLY A 108 19.62 -0.75 11.54
C GLY A 108 19.19 -1.92 10.67
N ASP A 109 20.17 -2.66 10.18
CA ASP A 109 19.93 -3.90 9.44
C ASP A 109 19.26 -4.95 10.35
N ASN A 110 18.40 -5.78 9.78
CA ASN A 110 17.73 -6.89 10.47
C ASN A 110 17.09 -6.48 11.81
N SER A 111 16.42 -5.31 11.84
CA SER A 111 15.86 -4.70 13.06
C SER A 111 14.39 -4.98 13.29
N PHE A 112 13.64 -5.38 12.25
CA PHE A 112 12.19 -5.56 12.29
C PHE A 112 11.76 -6.97 11.87
N ASP A 113 10.79 -7.52 12.58
CA ASP A 113 10.20 -8.82 12.27
C ASP A 113 9.21 -8.71 11.10
N VAL A 114 8.51 -7.57 11.01
CA VAL A 114 7.55 -7.25 9.95
C VAL A 114 7.85 -5.87 9.37
N VAL A 115 7.89 -5.76 8.04
CA VAL A 115 8.02 -4.50 7.32
C VAL A 115 6.83 -4.32 6.39
N LEU A 116 6.06 -3.26 6.59
CA LEU A 116 4.92 -2.87 5.78
C LEU A 116 5.31 -1.67 4.90
N CYS A 117 5.12 -1.78 3.59
CA CYS A 117 5.30 -0.69 2.63
C CYS A 117 3.97 -0.51 1.87
N LEU A 118 3.05 0.26 2.46
CA LEU A 118 1.65 0.30 2.03
C LEU A 118 1.28 1.57 1.23
N GLY A 119 2.24 2.42 0.90
CA GLY A 119 2.04 3.65 0.12
C GLY A 119 3.09 3.88 -0.97
N PRO A 120 4.39 3.81 -0.67
CA PRO A 120 5.43 4.32 -1.55
C PRO A 120 5.51 3.68 -2.94
N MET A 121 5.18 2.38 -3.08
CA MET A 121 5.43 1.64 -4.31
C MET A 121 4.69 2.18 -5.54
N TYR A 122 3.53 2.78 -5.37
CA TYR A 122 2.76 3.37 -6.48
C TYR A 122 2.97 4.87 -6.67
N HIS A 123 3.82 5.48 -5.83
CA HIS A 123 4.23 6.88 -5.97
C HIS A 123 5.66 7.05 -6.46
N LEU A 124 6.39 5.96 -6.62
CA LEU A 124 7.79 5.98 -7.00
C LEU A 124 8.01 5.39 -8.40
N PRO A 125 8.84 6.05 -9.24
CA PRO A 125 9.23 5.50 -10.52
C PRO A 125 9.98 4.17 -10.35
N PRO A 126 10.04 3.31 -11.38
CA PRO A 126 10.61 1.96 -11.27
C PRO A 126 12.00 1.89 -10.64
N ARG A 127 12.90 2.85 -10.95
CA ARG A 127 14.26 2.88 -10.37
C ARG A 127 14.27 3.15 -8.86
N GLU A 128 13.37 3.99 -8.37
CA GLU A 128 13.28 4.31 -6.95
C GLU A 128 12.60 3.18 -6.16
N ARG A 129 11.69 2.42 -6.79
CA ARG A 129 11.13 1.19 -6.19
C ARG A 129 12.22 0.16 -5.87
N GLU A 130 13.26 0.03 -6.70
CA GLU A 130 14.39 -0.86 -6.43
C GLU A 130 15.09 -0.48 -5.11
N LEU A 131 15.25 0.81 -4.83
CA LEU A 131 15.82 1.28 -3.56
C LEU A 131 14.90 0.93 -2.37
N VAL A 132 13.58 1.03 -2.54
CA VAL A 132 12.62 0.65 -1.50
C VAL A 132 12.69 -0.85 -1.22
N PHE A 133 12.75 -1.71 -2.25
CA PHE A 133 12.93 -3.15 -2.04
C PHE A 133 14.23 -3.45 -1.29
N ALA A 134 15.35 -2.83 -1.70
CA ALA A 134 16.64 -3.00 -1.04
C ALA A 134 16.61 -2.58 0.44
N GLU A 135 16.06 -1.40 0.73
CA GLU A 135 15.99 -0.87 2.09
C GLU A 135 15.04 -1.69 2.98
N CYS A 136 13.84 -2.03 2.48
CA CYS A 136 12.91 -2.89 3.21
C CYS A 136 13.52 -4.28 3.48
N ALA A 137 14.19 -4.88 2.49
CA ALA A 137 14.89 -6.14 2.68
C ALA A 137 16.05 -6.03 3.69
N ARG A 138 16.82 -4.93 3.64
CA ARG A 138 17.94 -4.69 4.58
C ARG A 138 17.47 -4.63 6.03
N VAL A 139 16.42 -3.86 6.30
CA VAL A 139 15.95 -3.62 7.68
C VAL A 139 15.11 -4.77 8.25
N CYS A 140 14.54 -5.61 7.38
CA CYS A 140 13.79 -6.80 7.79
C CYS A 140 14.75 -7.89 8.27
N LYS A 141 14.41 -8.53 9.38
CA LYS A 141 15.14 -9.70 9.90
C LYS A 141 15.08 -10.88 8.93
N GLN A 142 16.02 -11.79 9.09
CA GLN A 142 15.96 -13.10 8.43
C GLN A 142 14.67 -13.81 8.85
N ASP A 143 14.01 -14.48 7.92
CA ASP A 143 12.69 -15.08 8.07
C ASP A 143 11.54 -14.12 8.42
N GLY A 144 11.81 -12.81 8.44
CA GLY A 144 10.81 -11.77 8.64
C GLY A 144 9.85 -11.65 7.47
N VAL A 145 8.72 -11.00 7.72
CA VAL A 145 7.64 -10.80 6.74
C VAL A 145 7.69 -9.38 6.19
N LEU A 146 7.52 -9.26 4.87
CA LEU A 146 7.38 -7.97 4.20
C LEU A 146 6.06 -7.95 3.43
N ALA A 147 5.40 -6.78 3.41
CA ALA A 147 4.19 -6.56 2.62
C ALA A 147 4.31 -5.27 1.82
N PHE A 148 4.04 -5.34 0.52
CA PHE A 148 4.11 -4.21 -0.40
C PHE A 148 2.75 -4.00 -1.06
N ALA A 149 2.11 -2.84 -0.83
CA ALA A 149 0.95 -2.44 -1.60
C ALA A 149 1.38 -1.79 -2.91
N TYR A 150 0.66 -2.08 -3.98
CA TYR A 150 0.90 -1.53 -5.31
C TYR A 150 -0.42 -1.39 -6.07
N ILE A 151 -0.41 -0.66 -7.19
CA ILE A 151 -1.58 -0.47 -8.05
C ILE A 151 -1.36 -1.20 -9.38
N ASN A 152 -2.36 -2.00 -9.79
CA ASN A 152 -2.34 -2.75 -11.03
C ASN A 152 -2.74 -1.89 -12.22
N LYS A 153 -1.89 -1.81 -13.24
CA LYS A 153 -2.17 -1.05 -14.46
C LYS A 153 -3.41 -1.55 -15.20
N VAL A 154 -3.64 -2.87 -15.25
CA VAL A 154 -4.83 -3.43 -15.92
C VAL A 154 -6.11 -3.13 -15.12
N GLY A 155 -6.09 -3.25 -13.79
CA GLY A 155 -7.22 -2.95 -12.94
C GLY A 155 -7.62 -1.48 -12.99
N VAL A 156 -6.64 -0.57 -12.94
CA VAL A 156 -6.86 0.88 -13.14
C VAL A 156 -7.44 1.17 -14.51
N TYR A 157 -6.85 0.62 -15.56
CA TYR A 157 -7.30 0.83 -16.93
C TYR A 157 -8.74 0.35 -17.14
N ALA A 158 -9.04 -0.89 -16.70
CA ALA A 158 -10.38 -1.46 -16.80
C ALA A 158 -11.42 -0.61 -16.03
N GLY A 159 -11.08 -0.17 -14.81
CA GLY A 159 -11.95 0.70 -14.02
C GLY A 159 -12.22 2.03 -14.71
N ALA A 160 -11.19 2.70 -15.21
CA ALA A 160 -11.35 3.97 -15.90
C ALA A 160 -12.12 3.84 -17.24
N CYS A 161 -11.96 2.73 -17.97
CA CYS A 161 -12.77 2.47 -19.15
C CYS A 161 -14.25 2.27 -18.82
N ILE A 162 -14.56 1.52 -17.75
CA ILE A 162 -15.93 1.19 -17.36
C ILE A 162 -16.63 2.39 -16.73
N LEU A 163 -15.93 3.13 -15.85
CA LEU A 163 -16.52 4.23 -15.10
C LEU A 163 -16.55 5.54 -15.89
N ASP A 164 -15.45 5.86 -16.58
CA ASP A 164 -15.23 7.19 -17.13
C ASP A 164 -15.14 7.19 -18.67
N SER A 165 -15.04 6.04 -19.32
CA SER A 165 -14.69 5.89 -20.74
C SER A 165 -13.40 6.66 -21.10
N ARG A 166 -12.47 6.79 -20.15
CA ARG A 166 -11.34 7.72 -20.20
C ARG A 166 -10.17 7.22 -21.04
N TYR A 167 -9.95 5.91 -21.05
CA TYR A 167 -8.76 5.32 -21.69
C TYR A 167 -8.97 4.60 -23.05
N PRO A 168 -10.03 4.86 -23.85
CA PRO A 168 -10.19 4.21 -25.16
C PRO A 168 -9.39 4.94 -26.25
N ASN A 169 -8.12 5.28 -26.03
CA ASN A 169 -7.26 5.95 -27.01
C ASN A 169 -5.80 5.50 -26.90
N GLU A 170 -5.01 5.70 -27.97
CA GLU A 170 -3.63 5.24 -28.06
C GLU A 170 -2.70 5.87 -27.01
N LEU A 171 -2.85 7.17 -26.72
CA LEU A 171 -2.01 7.85 -25.72
C LEU A 171 -2.23 7.27 -24.33
N ALA A 172 -3.48 7.06 -23.95
CA ALA A 172 -3.80 6.46 -22.65
C ALA A 172 -3.34 5.00 -22.56
N ASN A 173 -3.49 4.21 -23.63
CA ASN A 173 -2.93 2.87 -23.72
C ASN A 173 -1.42 2.90 -23.49
N GLN A 174 -0.71 3.79 -24.18
CA GLN A 174 0.74 3.92 -24.03
C GLN A 174 1.13 4.34 -22.61
N CYS A 175 0.49 5.33 -22.03
CA CYS A 175 0.81 5.77 -20.68
C CYS A 175 0.54 4.68 -19.65
N VAL A 176 -0.65 4.09 -19.63
CA VAL A 176 -1.06 3.19 -18.55
C VAL A 176 -0.56 1.77 -18.78
N LEU A 177 -0.85 1.17 -19.93
CA LEU A 177 -0.57 -0.25 -20.16
C LEU A 177 0.90 -0.52 -20.51
N GLU A 178 1.53 0.34 -21.33
CA GLU A 178 2.92 0.14 -21.75
C GLU A 178 3.90 0.72 -20.72
N ASN A 179 3.73 2.01 -20.35
CA ASN A 179 4.67 2.71 -19.48
C ASN A 179 4.35 2.58 -17.98
N GLY A 180 3.12 2.19 -17.62
CA GLY A 180 2.70 2.05 -16.23
C GLY A 180 2.60 3.40 -15.49
N THR A 181 2.22 4.47 -16.18
CA THR A 181 2.06 5.82 -15.60
C THR A 181 0.63 6.32 -15.78
N ASP A 182 0.18 7.18 -14.87
CA ASP A 182 -1.08 7.89 -15.04
C ASP A 182 -0.97 8.91 -16.19
N ASP A 183 -1.96 8.97 -17.07
CA ASP A 183 -1.96 9.90 -18.20
C ASP A 183 -2.27 11.35 -17.81
N LEU A 184 -3.00 11.54 -16.71
CA LEU A 184 -3.34 12.86 -16.17
C LEU A 184 -2.30 13.38 -15.17
N ARG A 185 -1.66 12.47 -14.43
CA ARG A 185 -0.70 12.77 -13.37
C ARG A 185 0.52 11.85 -13.43
N PRO A 186 1.29 11.87 -14.54
CA PRO A 186 2.35 10.91 -14.82
C PRO A 186 3.52 10.94 -13.82
N GLU A 187 3.61 11.99 -13.00
CA GLU A 187 4.65 12.15 -11.98
C GLU A 187 4.20 11.69 -10.57
N LEU A 188 2.91 11.32 -10.39
CA LEU A 188 2.36 10.98 -9.07
C LEU A 188 2.02 9.51 -8.91
N PHE A 189 1.62 8.84 -9.99
CA PHE A 189 1.20 7.44 -9.92
C PHE A 189 1.94 6.59 -10.95
N PHE A 190 2.42 5.46 -10.44
CA PHE A 190 3.15 4.46 -11.22
C PHE A 190 2.52 3.09 -10.99
N TYR A 191 2.03 2.50 -12.05
CA TYR A 191 1.33 1.22 -12.07
C TYR A 191 2.28 0.08 -12.45
N THR A 192 1.91 -1.14 -12.05
CA THR A 192 2.72 -2.34 -12.32
C THR A 192 1.79 -3.55 -12.51
N THR A 193 2.35 -4.75 -12.62
CA THR A 193 1.58 -5.99 -12.61
C THR A 193 1.95 -6.87 -11.40
N PRO A 194 1.10 -7.85 -11.03
CA PRO A 194 1.42 -8.80 -9.98
C PRO A 194 2.73 -9.57 -10.24
N GLU A 195 2.97 -9.91 -11.50
CA GLU A 195 4.16 -10.66 -11.95
C GLU A 195 5.43 -9.81 -11.83
N GLU A 196 5.37 -8.55 -12.27
CA GLU A 196 6.48 -7.60 -12.14
C GLU A 196 6.86 -7.40 -10.68
N MET A 197 5.87 -7.15 -9.80
CA MET A 197 6.12 -6.96 -8.36
C MET A 197 6.75 -8.19 -7.72
N ALA A 198 6.23 -9.39 -7.98
CA ALA A 198 6.76 -10.63 -7.44
C ALA A 198 8.19 -10.92 -7.95
N SER A 199 8.42 -10.70 -9.24
CA SER A 199 9.74 -10.89 -9.86
C SER A 199 10.79 -9.94 -9.27
N ARG A 200 10.43 -8.64 -9.10
CA ARG A 200 11.33 -7.64 -8.50
C ARG A 200 11.65 -7.97 -7.06
N ALA A 201 10.64 -8.28 -6.24
CA ALA A 201 10.85 -8.68 -4.85
C ALA A 201 11.80 -9.89 -4.74
N ALA A 202 11.65 -10.88 -5.61
CA ALA A 202 12.51 -12.07 -5.64
C ALA A 202 13.99 -11.73 -5.87
N SER A 203 14.32 -10.68 -6.63
CA SER A 203 15.70 -10.22 -6.85
C SER A 203 16.40 -9.72 -5.58
N TYR A 204 15.61 -9.44 -4.52
CA TYR A 204 16.11 -9.03 -3.21
C TYR A 204 16.03 -10.13 -2.14
N GLY A 205 15.91 -11.40 -2.54
CA GLY A 205 15.76 -12.53 -1.61
C GLY A 205 14.40 -12.58 -0.90
N LEU A 206 13.38 -11.91 -1.45
CA LEU A 206 12.03 -11.87 -0.90
C LEU A 206 11.15 -12.90 -1.61
N HIS A 207 10.86 -13.99 -0.93
CA HIS A 207 10.06 -15.09 -1.48
C HIS A 207 8.57 -14.84 -1.26
N LYS A 208 7.80 -14.81 -2.34
CA LYS A 208 6.36 -14.61 -2.31
C LYS A 208 5.65 -15.65 -1.42
N ILE A 209 4.84 -15.20 -0.47
CA ILE A 209 3.89 -16.00 0.29
C ILE A 209 2.52 -15.94 -0.39
N LYS A 210 2.06 -14.74 -0.75
CA LYS A 210 0.81 -14.48 -1.47
C LYS A 210 0.86 -13.14 -2.18
N ASN A 211 0.02 -12.98 -3.20
CA ASN A 211 -0.15 -11.73 -3.93
C ASN A 211 -1.64 -11.58 -4.28
N LEU A 212 -2.36 -10.73 -3.54
CA LEU A 212 -3.82 -10.69 -3.53
C LEU A 212 -4.36 -9.28 -3.71
N GLY A 213 -5.44 -9.16 -4.47
CA GLY A 213 -6.16 -7.90 -4.63
C GLY A 213 -6.85 -7.47 -3.34
N THR A 214 -6.98 -6.15 -3.14
CA THR A 214 -7.66 -5.58 -1.96
C THR A 214 -8.94 -4.84 -2.32
N ASP A 215 -9.02 -4.30 -3.54
CA ASP A 215 -10.21 -3.64 -4.07
C ASP A 215 -10.29 -3.80 -5.59
N PHE A 216 -11.46 -3.50 -6.15
CA PHE A 216 -11.70 -3.62 -7.59
C PHE A 216 -12.36 -2.34 -8.10
N PHE A 217 -11.55 -1.50 -8.75
CA PHE A 217 -11.99 -0.17 -9.20
C PHE A 217 -13.19 -0.21 -10.13
N PHE A 218 -13.28 -1.19 -11.02
CA PHE A 218 -14.42 -1.37 -11.92
C PHE A 218 -15.75 -1.69 -11.20
N LEU A 219 -15.71 -2.06 -9.91
CA LEU A 219 -16.89 -2.26 -9.06
C LEU A 219 -17.19 -1.05 -8.16
N MET A 220 -16.40 0.02 -8.22
CA MET A 220 -16.46 1.13 -7.27
C MET A 220 -17.84 1.76 -7.15
N ASN A 221 -18.46 2.14 -8.28
CA ASN A 221 -19.79 2.73 -8.25
C ASN A 221 -20.82 1.75 -7.72
N LEU A 222 -20.79 0.50 -8.19
CA LEU A 222 -21.72 -0.54 -7.74
C LEU A 222 -21.69 -0.71 -6.21
N VAL A 223 -20.50 -0.88 -5.62
CA VAL A 223 -20.40 -1.09 -4.15
C VAL A 223 -20.71 0.16 -3.34
N ASN A 224 -20.48 1.36 -3.88
CA ASN A 224 -20.82 2.61 -3.20
C ASN A 224 -22.32 2.93 -3.21
N GLU A 225 -23.04 2.49 -4.24
CA GLU A 225 -24.48 2.69 -4.38
C GLU A 225 -25.31 1.67 -3.58
N MET A 226 -24.76 0.48 -3.27
CA MET A 226 -25.43 -0.54 -2.47
C MET A 226 -25.71 -0.07 -1.04
N ASN A 227 -26.87 -0.40 -0.50
CA ASN A 227 -27.10 -0.37 0.93
C ASN A 227 -26.36 -1.53 1.65
N ASP A 228 -26.38 -1.57 2.98
CA ASP A 228 -25.61 -2.57 3.73
C ASP A 228 -26.11 -4.01 3.50
N GLU A 229 -27.42 -4.21 3.39
CA GLU A 229 -28.01 -5.54 3.15
C GLU A 229 -27.65 -6.07 1.74
N GLU A 230 -27.69 -5.21 0.74
CA GLU A 230 -27.29 -5.55 -0.62
C GLU A 230 -25.81 -5.91 -0.69
N PHE A 231 -24.95 -5.12 -0.02
CA PHE A 231 -23.53 -5.39 0.02
C PHE A 231 -23.20 -6.69 0.77
N GLU A 232 -23.90 -7.01 1.88
CA GLU A 232 -23.70 -8.28 2.59
C GLU A 232 -24.03 -9.50 1.71
N ARG A 233 -24.99 -9.37 0.80
CA ARG A 233 -25.30 -10.42 -0.19
C ARG A 233 -24.23 -10.55 -1.27
N MET A 234 -23.55 -9.44 -1.62
CA MET A 234 -22.44 -9.44 -2.57
C MET A 234 -21.10 -9.82 -1.93
N ARG A 235 -20.93 -9.63 -0.62
CA ARG A 235 -19.67 -9.86 0.11
C ARG A 235 -18.98 -11.20 -0.20
N PRO A 236 -19.71 -12.37 -0.30
CA PRO A 236 -19.07 -13.63 -0.64
C PRO A 236 -18.32 -13.61 -1.99
N LEU A 237 -18.83 -12.91 -3.01
CA LEU A 237 -18.13 -12.73 -4.27
C LEU A 237 -16.84 -11.91 -4.07
N TYR A 238 -16.95 -10.80 -3.34
CA TYR A 238 -15.80 -9.94 -3.06
C TYR A 238 -14.72 -10.68 -2.25
N ASP A 239 -15.13 -11.48 -1.25
CA ASP A 239 -14.25 -12.36 -0.48
C ASP A 239 -13.50 -13.36 -1.37
N GLN A 240 -14.19 -13.97 -2.34
CA GLN A 240 -13.56 -14.88 -3.30
C GLN A 240 -12.56 -14.15 -4.19
N MET A 241 -12.95 -13.02 -4.78
CA MET A 241 -12.08 -12.23 -5.66
C MET A 241 -10.78 -11.79 -4.95
N THR A 242 -10.87 -11.41 -3.68
CA THR A 242 -9.70 -11.01 -2.88
C THR A 242 -8.89 -12.21 -2.34
N SER A 243 -9.37 -13.43 -2.49
CA SER A 243 -8.71 -14.65 -1.99
C SER A 243 -7.96 -15.42 -3.09
N TYR A 244 -8.24 -15.14 -4.36
CA TYR A 244 -7.61 -15.82 -5.48
C TYR A 244 -6.54 -14.98 -6.15
N GLU A 245 -5.30 -15.49 -6.25
CA GLU A 245 -4.23 -14.83 -6.99
C GLU A 245 -4.58 -14.57 -8.45
N SER A 246 -5.41 -15.41 -9.08
CA SER A 246 -5.89 -15.22 -10.45
C SER A 246 -6.74 -13.95 -10.65
N CYS A 247 -7.35 -13.42 -9.58
CA CYS A 247 -8.13 -12.18 -9.62
C CYS A 247 -7.26 -10.93 -9.37
N THR A 248 -6.03 -11.10 -8.87
CA THR A 248 -5.17 -9.97 -8.46
C THR A 248 -4.89 -9.02 -9.60
N GLY A 249 -4.67 -9.51 -10.83
CA GLY A 249 -4.41 -8.68 -11.99
C GLY A 249 -5.57 -7.72 -12.37
N MET A 250 -6.79 -8.01 -11.92
CA MET A 250 -7.97 -7.15 -12.12
C MET A 250 -8.26 -6.22 -10.94
N SER A 251 -7.54 -6.36 -9.82
CA SER A 251 -7.69 -5.45 -8.69
C SER A 251 -7.09 -4.08 -9.01
N ASN A 252 -7.57 -3.03 -8.36
CA ASN A 252 -6.92 -1.72 -8.39
C ASN A 252 -5.70 -1.74 -7.49
N HIS A 253 -5.90 -1.88 -6.17
CA HIS A 253 -4.82 -2.11 -5.24
C HIS A 253 -4.62 -3.60 -5.00
N ALA A 254 -3.36 -3.98 -4.81
CA ALA A 254 -2.98 -5.34 -4.44
C ALA A 254 -1.86 -5.33 -3.40
N LEU A 255 -1.76 -6.43 -2.66
CA LEU A 255 -0.80 -6.64 -1.60
C LEU A 255 0.07 -7.87 -1.91
N LEU A 256 1.35 -7.63 -2.19
CA LEU A 256 2.36 -8.66 -2.25
C LEU A 256 2.93 -8.91 -0.85
N VAL A 257 2.78 -10.11 -0.32
CA VAL A 257 3.37 -10.53 0.95
C VAL A 257 4.50 -11.50 0.67
N CYS A 258 5.67 -11.21 1.25
CA CYS A 258 6.89 -11.97 1.09
C CYS A 258 7.48 -12.39 2.43
N ARG A 259 8.37 -13.38 2.40
CA ARG A 259 9.28 -13.74 3.48
C ARG A 259 10.72 -13.56 3.01
N LYS A 260 11.54 -12.87 3.80
CA LYS A 260 12.98 -12.79 3.56
C LYS A 260 13.61 -14.14 3.86
N ARG A 261 14.32 -14.71 2.90
CA ARG A 261 15.08 -15.96 3.06
C ARG A 261 16.53 -15.75 2.68
N SER A 262 17.38 -16.58 3.28
CA SER A 262 18.82 -16.62 2.97
C SER A 262 19.08 -17.00 1.53
#